data_4297b39d29046e34aaaf56e2cfa02bd6
#
_entry.id   4297b39d29046e34aaaf56e2cfa02bd6
#
_cell.length_a   1.000
_cell.length_b   1.000
_cell.length_c   1.000
_cell.angle_alpha   90.00
_cell.angle_beta   90.00
_cell.angle_gamma   90.00
#
_symmetry.space_group_name_H-M   'P 1'
#
loop_
_entity.id
_entity.type
_entity.pdbx_description
1 polymer ?
#
loop_
_entity_poly.entity_id
_entity_poly.type
_entity_poly.pdbx_seq_one_letter_code
_entity_poly.pdbx_strand_id
1 'polypeptide(L)'
;MLKRTSFVSSIFISSAVLLSILLPSGQAHAQSASIEAKTVNSTKEWTTSDIEVTYKPNAVLSLGAVEFQFPDGFHATTRDSVNGRTLKETQILNDGKTVRLPLTLDLLGVSEFDLVMVRKTLPRAGTYTIKGDVVNGLGIGSFYAETQLVIDPR
;
A
#
# COMPACT_ATOMS: atom_id res chain seq x y z
N MET A 1 88.26 27.81 -17.06
CA MET A 1 87.32 28.43 -16.13
C MET A 1 85.91 28.14 -16.57
N LEU A 2 85.29 27.13 -15.93
CA LEU A 2 83.91 26.72 -16.31
C LEU A 2 82.93 27.43 -15.41
N LYS A 3 82.02 28.20 -15.95
CA LYS A 3 80.84 28.74 -15.26
C LYS A 3 79.70 27.74 -15.36
N ARG A 4 79.30 27.19 -14.21
CA ARG A 4 78.07 26.39 -14.08
C ARG A 4 76.87 27.34 -13.98
N THR A 5 75.95 27.20 -14.90
CA THR A 5 74.63 27.80 -14.85
C THR A 5 73.66 26.80 -14.26
N SER A 6 73.13 27.18 -13.05
CA SER A 6 72.06 26.42 -12.41
C SER A 6 70.70 26.70 -13.06
N PHE A 7 70.04 25.68 -13.56
CA PHE A 7 68.65 25.71 -14.00
C PHE A 7 67.76 25.42 -12.77
N VAL A 8 66.97 26.39 -12.37
CA VAL A 8 65.94 26.22 -11.37
C VAL A 8 64.67 25.85 -12.12
N SER A 9 64.28 24.59 -11.96
CA SER A 9 62.99 24.09 -12.50
C SER A 9 61.88 24.41 -11.52
N SER A 10 61.03 25.35 -11.86
CA SER A 10 59.81 25.66 -11.10
C SER A 10 58.73 24.61 -11.45
N ILE A 11 58.42 23.79 -10.46
CA ILE A 11 57.31 22.84 -10.56
C ILE A 11 56.02 23.58 -10.14
N PHE A 12 55.15 23.87 -11.08
CA PHE A 12 53.80 24.32 -10.83
C PHE A 12 52.95 23.12 -10.45
N ILE A 13 52.62 22.99 -9.16
CA ILE A 13 51.63 22.04 -8.68
C ILE A 13 50.27 22.68 -8.87
N SER A 14 49.57 22.24 -9.90
CA SER A 14 48.18 22.60 -10.15
C SER A 14 47.29 21.78 -9.23
N SER A 15 46.84 22.37 -8.11
CA SER A 15 45.85 21.75 -7.24
C SER A 15 44.46 21.82 -7.87
N ALA A 16 44.06 20.75 -8.53
CA ALA A 16 42.69 20.57 -8.93
C ALA A 16 41.85 20.24 -7.68
N VAL A 17 41.15 21.22 -7.17
CA VAL A 17 40.11 21.01 -6.13
C VAL A 17 38.91 20.35 -6.81
N LEU A 18 38.78 19.03 -6.66
CA LEU A 18 37.57 18.30 -6.98
C LEU A 18 36.52 18.67 -5.92
N LEU A 19 35.63 19.59 -6.27
CA LEU A 19 34.43 19.88 -5.50
C LEU A 19 33.45 18.73 -5.70
N SER A 20 33.52 17.71 -4.85
CA SER A 20 32.55 16.63 -4.78
C SER A 20 31.24 17.20 -4.24
N ILE A 21 30.32 17.55 -5.14
CA ILE A 21 28.95 17.87 -4.78
C ILE A 21 28.33 16.54 -4.30
N LEU A 22 28.33 16.34 -3.00
CA LEU A 22 27.49 15.36 -2.33
C LEU A 22 26.03 15.82 -2.51
N LEU A 23 25.41 15.41 -3.63
CA LEU A 23 23.97 15.41 -3.74
C LEU A 23 23.46 14.42 -2.68
N PRO A 24 22.64 14.85 -1.72
CA PRO A 24 21.94 13.87 -0.89
C PRO A 24 21.08 13.04 -1.85
N SER A 25 21.46 11.80 -2.06
CA SER A 25 20.60 10.80 -2.66
C SER A 25 19.47 10.57 -1.65
N GLY A 26 18.53 11.51 -1.61
CA GLY A 26 17.23 11.27 -1.02
C GLY A 26 16.63 10.12 -1.83
N GLN A 27 16.72 8.92 -1.29
CA GLN A 27 15.91 7.83 -1.76
C GLN A 27 14.47 8.30 -1.53
N ALA A 28 13.84 8.79 -2.59
CA ALA A 28 12.40 8.88 -2.62
C ALA A 28 11.94 7.43 -2.43
N HIS A 29 11.62 7.06 -1.20
CA HIS A 29 10.88 5.85 -0.94
C HIS A 29 9.58 6.01 -1.72
N ALA A 30 9.50 5.32 -2.86
CA ALA A 30 8.23 5.18 -3.55
C ALA A 30 7.30 4.54 -2.51
N GLN A 31 6.41 5.35 -1.95
CA GLN A 31 5.40 4.83 -1.04
C GLN A 31 4.63 3.76 -1.80
N SER A 32 4.60 2.55 -1.30
CA SER A 32 3.77 1.47 -1.83
C SER A 32 2.33 1.63 -1.33
N ALA A 33 1.37 1.09 -2.06
CA ALA A 33 0.03 0.91 -1.51
C ALA A 33 0.11 0.13 -0.20
N SER A 34 -0.78 0.42 0.74
CA SER A 34 -0.83 -0.28 2.02
C SER A 34 -2.24 -0.80 2.29
N ILE A 35 -2.31 -1.92 2.99
CA ILE A 35 -3.55 -2.48 3.49
C ILE A 35 -3.32 -3.06 4.89
N GLU A 36 -4.27 -2.82 5.78
CA GLU A 36 -4.29 -3.37 7.13
C GLU A 36 -5.64 -4.04 7.36
N ALA A 37 -5.64 -5.15 8.10
CA ALA A 37 -6.87 -5.84 8.49
C ALA A 37 -6.77 -6.29 9.94
N LYS A 38 -7.86 -6.13 10.68
CA LYS A 38 -7.97 -6.58 12.07
C LYS A 38 -9.38 -7.02 12.40
N THR A 39 -9.48 -7.92 13.36
CA THR A 39 -10.74 -8.23 14.06
C THR A 39 -10.91 -7.28 15.24
N VAL A 40 -12.15 -6.88 15.53
CA VAL A 40 -12.43 -5.87 16.57
C VAL A 40 -12.76 -6.52 17.92
N ASN A 41 -13.65 -7.52 17.93
CA ASN A 41 -14.21 -8.06 19.16
C ASN A 41 -13.59 -9.38 19.62
N SER A 42 -13.08 -10.17 18.68
CA SER A 42 -12.45 -11.47 18.94
C SER A 42 -11.53 -11.84 17.80
N THR A 43 -10.45 -12.56 18.11
CA THR A 43 -9.57 -13.21 17.13
C THR A 43 -9.81 -14.72 17.03
N LYS A 44 -10.71 -15.27 17.87
CA LYS A 44 -10.86 -16.72 18.01
C LYS A 44 -11.80 -17.33 16.97
N GLU A 45 -11.42 -18.51 16.46
CA GLU A 45 -12.24 -19.27 15.52
C GLU A 45 -13.66 -19.50 16.04
N TRP A 46 -14.63 -19.55 15.11
CA TRP A 46 -16.06 -19.79 15.37
C TRP A 46 -16.72 -18.76 16.29
N THR A 47 -16.07 -17.66 16.58
CA THR A 47 -16.69 -16.53 17.28
C THR A 47 -17.15 -15.46 16.27
N THR A 48 -18.01 -14.57 16.73
CA THR A 48 -18.47 -13.43 15.94
C THR A 48 -17.61 -12.23 16.22
N SER A 49 -17.10 -11.59 15.16
CA SER A 49 -16.34 -10.35 15.26
C SER A 49 -16.68 -9.43 14.08
N ASP A 50 -16.47 -8.14 14.27
CA ASP A 50 -16.36 -7.21 13.17
C ASP A 50 -14.93 -7.28 12.62
N ILE A 51 -14.78 -7.03 11.32
CA ILE A 51 -13.49 -7.01 10.66
C ILE A 51 -13.34 -5.64 10.02
N GLU A 52 -12.29 -4.94 10.36
CA GLU A 52 -11.93 -3.66 9.77
C GLU A 52 -10.76 -3.86 8.81
N VAL A 53 -10.90 -3.32 7.60
CA VAL A 53 -9.87 -3.34 6.56
C VAL A 53 -9.66 -1.93 6.05
N THR A 54 -8.48 -1.37 6.28
CA THR A 54 -8.08 -0.04 5.78
C THR A 54 -7.14 -0.23 4.60
N TYR A 55 -7.49 0.34 3.46
CA TYR A 55 -6.68 0.29 2.24
C TYR A 55 -6.36 1.70 1.73
N LYS A 56 -5.07 1.94 1.45
CA LYS A 56 -4.55 3.19 0.88
C LYS A 56 -3.77 2.88 -0.40
N PRO A 57 -4.34 3.11 -1.59
CA PRO A 57 -3.55 3.14 -2.81
C PRO A 57 -2.59 4.33 -2.76
N ASN A 58 -1.39 4.13 -3.24
CA ASN A 58 -0.44 5.23 -3.40
C ASN A 58 -0.33 5.61 -4.88
N ALA A 59 -1.28 6.42 -5.33
CA ALA A 59 -1.38 6.85 -6.72
C ALA A 59 -1.59 8.34 -6.82
N VAL A 60 -0.88 8.99 -7.74
CA VAL A 60 -1.00 10.45 -7.99
C VAL A 60 -2.25 10.77 -8.80
N LEU A 61 -2.65 9.87 -9.66
CA LEU A 61 -3.83 9.98 -10.50
C LEU A 61 -4.38 8.57 -10.71
N SER A 62 -5.58 8.30 -10.25
CA SER A 62 -6.22 7.01 -10.50
C SER A 62 -7.65 7.15 -10.97
N LEU A 63 -7.98 6.40 -12.01
CA LEU A 63 -9.31 6.14 -12.50
C LEU A 63 -9.51 4.64 -12.46
N GLY A 64 -10.66 4.15 -12.05
CA GLY A 64 -10.91 2.72 -12.03
C GLY A 64 -11.88 2.31 -10.95
N ALA A 65 -11.65 1.15 -10.36
CA ALA A 65 -12.41 0.67 -9.23
C ALA A 65 -11.46 0.12 -8.16
N VAL A 66 -11.70 0.45 -6.91
CA VAL A 66 -11.04 -0.22 -5.78
C VAL A 66 -11.70 -1.58 -5.58
N GLU A 67 -10.89 -2.58 -5.43
CA GLU A 67 -11.32 -3.95 -5.20
C GLU A 67 -10.67 -4.52 -3.95
N PHE A 68 -11.51 -5.01 -3.03
CA PHE A 68 -11.08 -5.83 -1.90
C PHE A 68 -11.36 -7.30 -2.24
N GLN A 69 -10.40 -8.17 -2.02
CA GLN A 69 -10.53 -9.61 -2.22
C GLN A 69 -10.32 -10.35 -0.90
N PHE A 70 -11.26 -11.22 -0.57
CA PHE A 70 -11.27 -12.01 0.65
C PHE A 70 -11.04 -13.50 0.36
N PRO A 71 -10.32 -14.19 1.25
CA PRO A 71 -10.18 -15.64 1.19
C PRO A 71 -11.47 -16.34 1.61
N ASP A 72 -11.51 -17.65 1.40
CA ASP A 72 -12.63 -18.49 1.84
C ASP A 72 -12.91 -18.32 3.34
N GLY A 73 -14.18 -18.27 3.68
CA GLY A 73 -14.66 -18.06 5.05
C GLY A 73 -15.00 -16.60 5.38
N PHE A 74 -14.69 -15.65 4.48
CA PHE A 74 -15.05 -14.24 4.65
C PHE A 74 -15.95 -13.81 3.49
N HIS A 75 -17.13 -13.29 3.84
CA HIS A 75 -18.12 -12.86 2.85
C HIS A 75 -18.66 -11.49 3.20
N ALA A 76 -18.51 -10.56 2.28
CA ALA A 76 -19.12 -9.24 2.39
C ALA A 76 -20.64 -9.34 2.12
N THR A 77 -21.40 -8.49 2.75
CA THR A 77 -22.85 -8.41 2.62
C THR A 77 -23.31 -6.95 2.55
N THR A 78 -24.57 -6.72 2.24
CA THR A 78 -25.17 -5.37 2.25
C THR A 78 -25.29 -4.75 3.64
N ARG A 79 -24.92 -5.44 4.71
CA ARG A 79 -24.80 -4.87 6.06
C ARG A 79 -23.44 -4.25 6.32
N ASP A 80 -22.47 -4.54 5.47
CA ASP A 80 -21.13 -4.01 5.57
C ASP A 80 -21.05 -2.62 4.95
N SER A 81 -20.03 -1.85 5.29
CA SER A 81 -19.91 -0.48 4.84
C SER A 81 -18.47 -0.13 4.45
N VAL A 82 -18.33 0.84 3.54
CA VAL A 82 -17.05 1.47 3.22
C VAL A 82 -17.17 2.98 3.46
N ASN A 83 -16.23 3.53 4.21
CA ASN A 83 -16.21 4.93 4.62
C ASN A 83 -17.57 5.37 5.22
N GLY A 84 -18.16 4.49 6.05
CA GLY A 84 -19.46 4.72 6.70
C GLY A 84 -20.68 4.60 5.78
N ARG A 85 -20.51 4.23 4.51
CA ARG A 85 -21.61 4.00 3.57
C ARG A 85 -21.85 2.51 3.37
N THR A 86 -23.07 2.08 3.59
CA THR A 86 -23.48 0.69 3.39
C THR A 86 -23.25 0.23 1.94
N LEU A 87 -22.72 -0.99 1.79
CA LEU A 87 -22.49 -1.60 0.49
C LEU A 87 -23.81 -1.88 -0.25
N LYS A 88 -23.79 -1.68 -1.55
CA LYS A 88 -24.88 -2.08 -2.46
C LYS A 88 -24.61 -3.50 -2.98
N GLU A 89 -25.64 -4.25 -3.33
CA GLU A 89 -25.49 -5.56 -3.95
C GLU A 89 -24.60 -5.54 -5.19
N THR A 90 -24.68 -4.50 -6.02
CA THR A 90 -23.85 -4.33 -7.22
C THR A 90 -22.35 -4.14 -6.93
N GLN A 91 -21.99 -3.88 -5.68
CA GLN A 91 -20.61 -3.75 -5.23
C GLN A 91 -20.04 -5.06 -4.66
N ILE A 92 -20.90 -6.03 -4.42
CA ILE A 92 -20.58 -7.33 -3.83
C ILE A 92 -20.55 -8.36 -4.94
N LEU A 93 -19.40 -8.95 -5.19
CA LEU A 93 -19.15 -9.89 -6.28
C LEU A 93 -18.65 -11.21 -5.73
N ASN A 94 -18.69 -12.26 -6.56
CA ASN A 94 -18.12 -13.56 -6.25
C ASN A 94 -18.61 -14.12 -4.91
N ASP A 95 -19.92 -14.05 -4.68
CA ASP A 95 -20.55 -14.52 -3.44
C ASP A 95 -19.95 -13.88 -2.18
N GLY A 96 -19.73 -12.55 -2.26
CA GLY A 96 -19.18 -11.76 -1.15
C GLY A 96 -17.67 -11.85 -0.96
N LYS A 97 -16.95 -12.59 -1.78
CA LYS A 97 -15.49 -12.67 -1.72
C LYS A 97 -14.79 -11.47 -2.33
N THR A 98 -15.52 -10.61 -3.01
CA THR A 98 -15.00 -9.42 -3.65
C THR A 98 -15.92 -8.24 -3.39
N VAL A 99 -15.36 -7.12 -2.94
CA VAL A 99 -16.06 -5.83 -2.88
C VAL A 99 -15.42 -4.89 -3.88
N ARG A 100 -16.21 -4.37 -4.83
CA ARG A 100 -15.75 -3.43 -5.85
C ARG A 100 -16.44 -2.09 -5.70
N LEU A 101 -15.65 -1.05 -5.58
CA LEU A 101 -16.09 0.33 -5.40
C LEU A 101 -15.68 1.15 -6.62
N PRO A 102 -16.62 1.83 -7.31
CA PRO A 102 -16.24 2.73 -8.39
C PRO A 102 -15.43 3.89 -7.82
N LEU A 103 -14.25 4.12 -8.36
CA LEU A 103 -13.48 5.34 -8.09
C LEU A 103 -14.03 6.47 -8.96
N THR A 104 -14.43 7.54 -8.33
CA THR A 104 -14.41 8.85 -8.95
C THR A 104 -12.96 9.35 -8.90
N LEU A 105 -12.51 9.99 -9.98
CA LEU A 105 -11.17 10.54 -10.16
C LEU A 105 -10.49 10.97 -8.85
N ASP A 106 -9.45 10.27 -8.44
CA ASP A 106 -8.58 10.67 -7.35
C ASP A 106 -7.34 11.36 -7.92
N LEU A 107 -7.29 12.68 -7.75
CA LEU A 107 -6.22 13.51 -8.32
C LEU A 107 -4.98 13.59 -7.44
N LEU A 108 -5.08 13.25 -6.16
CA LEU A 108 -4.02 13.52 -5.19
C LEU A 108 -3.48 12.26 -4.49
N GLY A 109 -4.05 11.09 -4.76
CA GLY A 109 -3.60 9.83 -4.15
C GLY A 109 -3.77 9.78 -2.63
N VAL A 110 -4.72 10.56 -2.10
CA VAL A 110 -4.99 10.66 -0.65
C VAL A 110 -6.20 9.85 -0.21
N SER A 111 -6.81 9.10 -1.13
CA SER A 111 -7.98 8.29 -0.81
C SER A 111 -7.62 7.15 0.14
N GLU A 112 -8.39 7.04 1.19
CA GLU A 112 -8.35 5.94 2.13
C GLU A 112 -9.72 5.25 2.11
N PHE A 113 -9.71 3.93 2.13
CA PHE A 113 -10.92 3.13 2.07
C PHE A 113 -11.00 2.25 3.31
N ASP A 114 -11.92 2.61 4.21
CA ASP A 114 -12.19 1.87 5.44
C ASP A 114 -13.42 0.99 5.23
N LEU A 115 -13.18 -0.30 5.03
CA LEU A 115 -14.22 -1.32 4.94
C LEU A 115 -14.46 -1.91 6.32
N VAL A 116 -15.71 -1.90 6.76
CA VAL A 116 -16.16 -2.54 8.00
C VAL A 116 -17.12 -3.68 7.64
N MET A 117 -16.71 -4.90 7.91
CA MET A 117 -17.52 -6.11 7.76
C MET A 117 -18.10 -6.47 9.12
N VAL A 118 -19.42 -6.27 9.31
CA VAL A 118 -20.06 -6.40 10.62
C VAL A 118 -20.49 -7.83 10.93
N ARG A 119 -20.27 -8.26 12.18
CA ARG A 119 -20.77 -9.52 12.77
C ARG A 119 -20.47 -10.75 11.91
N LYS A 120 -19.20 -10.89 11.50
CA LYS A 120 -18.75 -12.08 10.77
C LYS A 120 -18.44 -13.22 11.73
N THR A 121 -18.90 -14.42 11.40
CA THR A 121 -18.40 -15.63 12.07
C THR A 121 -16.98 -15.89 11.55
N LEU A 122 -16.01 -15.87 12.46
CA LEU A 122 -14.62 -16.11 12.09
C LEU A 122 -14.44 -17.57 11.66
N PRO A 123 -13.67 -17.83 10.59
CA PRO A 123 -13.40 -19.16 10.13
C PRO A 123 -12.48 -19.92 11.09
N ARG A 124 -12.05 -21.11 10.70
CA ARG A 124 -11.11 -21.94 11.45
C ARG A 124 -9.82 -21.16 11.71
N ALA A 125 -9.13 -21.49 12.81
CA ALA A 125 -7.81 -20.94 13.13
C ALA A 125 -6.84 -21.08 11.95
N GLY A 126 -6.15 -19.98 11.64
CA GLY A 126 -5.23 -19.91 10.50
C GLY A 126 -4.89 -18.49 10.12
N THR A 127 -4.10 -18.36 9.05
CA THR A 127 -3.71 -17.07 8.47
C THR A 127 -4.42 -16.88 7.14
N TYR A 128 -5.06 -15.75 6.98
CA TYR A 128 -5.91 -15.41 5.84
C TYR A 128 -5.41 -14.16 5.15
N THR A 129 -5.13 -14.23 3.85
CA THR A 129 -4.64 -13.09 3.08
C THR A 129 -5.82 -12.28 2.53
N ILE A 130 -5.86 -11.00 2.87
CA ILE A 130 -6.80 -10.01 2.34
C ILE A 130 -6.02 -9.11 1.40
N LYS A 131 -6.61 -8.80 0.23
CA LYS A 131 -5.96 -8.00 -0.82
C LYS A 131 -6.77 -6.76 -1.13
N GLY A 132 -6.05 -5.69 -1.47
CA GLY A 132 -6.60 -4.45 -2.01
C GLY A 132 -5.89 -4.09 -3.32
N ASP A 133 -6.65 -3.66 -4.31
CA ASP A 133 -6.11 -3.26 -5.61
C ASP A 133 -7.01 -2.22 -6.28
N VAL A 134 -6.49 -1.55 -7.30
CA VAL A 134 -7.26 -0.72 -8.23
C VAL A 134 -7.31 -1.41 -9.59
N VAL A 135 -8.48 -1.90 -9.95
CA VAL A 135 -8.70 -2.64 -11.20
C VAL A 135 -9.27 -1.74 -12.28
N ASN A 136 -8.98 -2.07 -13.55
CA ASN A 136 -9.36 -1.27 -14.72
C ASN A 136 -8.95 0.19 -14.60
N GLY A 137 -7.87 0.45 -13.87
CA GLY A 137 -7.39 1.79 -13.57
C GLY A 137 -6.42 2.30 -14.61
N LEU A 138 -6.50 3.61 -14.85
CA LEU A 138 -5.43 4.38 -15.44
C LEU A 138 -4.83 5.22 -14.32
N GLY A 139 -3.51 5.16 -14.14
CA GLY A 139 -2.87 5.96 -13.10
C GLY A 139 -1.38 5.68 -12.97
N ILE A 140 -0.72 6.55 -12.21
CA ILE A 140 0.70 6.43 -11.88
C ILE A 140 0.80 6.19 -10.38
N GLY A 141 1.39 5.06 -9.98
CA GLY A 141 1.59 4.74 -8.58
C GLY A 141 1.54 3.25 -8.29
N SER A 142 1.41 2.91 -7.02
CA SER A 142 1.27 1.55 -6.54
C SER A 142 -0.18 1.33 -6.10
N PHE A 143 -0.79 0.26 -6.58
CA PHE A 143 -2.20 -0.04 -6.34
C PHE A 143 -2.39 -1.30 -5.52
N TYR A 144 -1.59 -2.33 -5.76
CA TYR A 144 -1.71 -3.60 -5.08
C TYR A 144 -1.09 -3.59 -3.70
N ALA A 145 -1.84 -4.10 -2.73
CA ALA A 145 -1.35 -4.41 -1.39
C ALA A 145 -2.05 -5.66 -0.84
N GLU A 146 -1.38 -6.39 0.03
CA GLU A 146 -1.97 -7.51 0.76
C GLU A 146 -1.56 -7.48 2.22
N THR A 147 -2.42 -8.05 3.07
CA THR A 147 -2.18 -8.19 4.51
C THR A 147 -2.66 -9.54 4.99
N GLN A 148 -2.19 -9.95 6.15
CA GLN A 148 -2.57 -11.20 6.78
C GLN A 148 -3.43 -10.93 8.01
N LEU A 149 -4.58 -11.59 8.06
CA LEU A 149 -5.44 -11.64 9.23
C LEU A 149 -5.27 -12.99 9.91
N VAL A 150 -4.85 -12.99 11.17
CA VAL A 150 -4.63 -14.20 11.95
C VAL A 150 -5.87 -14.49 12.80
N ILE A 151 -6.38 -15.71 12.70
CA ILE A 151 -7.47 -16.23 13.53
C ILE A 151 -6.87 -17.27 14.47
N ASP A 152 -7.05 -17.06 15.74
CA ASP A 152 -6.53 -17.92 16.80
C ASP A 152 -7.41 -19.15 17.04
N PRO A 153 -6.86 -20.25 17.53
CA PRO A 153 -7.66 -21.38 17.99
C PRO A 153 -8.47 -20.99 19.23
N ARG A 154 -9.52 -21.73 19.46
CA ARG A 154 -10.46 -21.57 20.58
C ARG A 154 -9.82 -21.86 21.93
#